data_ac5e795a32c7e4006cf886478e547c17
#
_entry.id   ac5e795a32c7e4006cf886478e547c17
#
_cell.length_a   1.000
_cell.length_b   1.000
_cell.length_c   1.000
_cell.angle_alpha   90.00
_cell.angle_beta   90.00
_cell.angle_gamma   90.00
#
_symmetry.space_group_name_H-M   'P 1'
#
loop_
_entity.id
_entity.type
_entity.pdbx_description
1 polymer ?
#
loop_
_entity_poly.entity_id
_entity_poly.type
_entity_poly.pdbx_seq_one_letter_code
_entity_poly.pdbx_strand_id
1 'polypeptide(L)'
;MDKQIEKAFSFSKNHKELMERDSKVISGWRYEPSVFFERGEGVKLFDVDGNEYYDLSSGMMSLPLGHAHPELCETIKSMADRFHHQSSWYSNPWTVELAELIVSTLPGDLNVINFAVTGSEANEIAMRMALGYTGGFDICSVVRGLHGGSLAAEAVTSVGGGRKKGLGPLSFPAKGNCIIAPFYYRAPVEDQDEWDRISLQLTRELLEYTTSQEVAGIIM
;
A
#
# COMPACT_ATOMS: atom_id res chain seq x y z
N MET A 1 17.20 -22.27 -4.19
CA MET A 1 17.48 -21.52 -2.94
C MET A 1 18.98 -21.33 -2.84
N ASP A 2 19.45 -20.13 -2.57
CA ASP A 2 20.87 -19.85 -2.47
C ASP A 2 21.43 -20.57 -1.22
N LYS A 3 22.49 -21.39 -1.38
CA LYS A 3 23.12 -22.16 -0.27
C LYS A 3 23.64 -21.26 0.87
N GLN A 4 23.80 -19.95 0.61
CA GLN A 4 24.17 -18.97 1.63
C GLN A 4 22.98 -18.62 2.53
N ILE A 5 21.76 -18.58 2.00
CA ILE A 5 20.54 -18.33 2.75
C ILE A 5 20.17 -19.52 3.63
N GLU A 6 20.31 -20.76 3.11
CA GLU A 6 20.10 -21.98 3.91
C GLU A 6 21.02 -22.07 5.15
N LYS A 7 22.22 -21.51 5.06
CA LYS A 7 23.21 -21.51 6.13
C LYS A 7 22.92 -20.45 7.22
N ALA A 8 22.14 -19.42 6.88
CA ALA A 8 21.78 -18.32 7.79
C ALA A 8 20.55 -18.67 8.67
N PHE A 9 19.69 -19.60 8.24
CA PHE A 9 18.47 -19.97 8.94
C PHE A 9 18.48 -21.47 9.28
N SER A 10 18.60 -21.79 10.56
CA SER A 10 18.46 -23.14 11.08
C SER A 10 17.05 -23.39 11.57
N PHE A 11 16.14 -23.67 10.65
CA PHE A 11 14.74 -23.94 10.96
C PHE A 11 14.52 -25.30 11.60
N SER A 12 13.68 -25.37 12.64
CA SER A 12 13.25 -26.61 13.27
C SER A 12 12.44 -27.51 12.31
N LYS A 13 12.18 -28.74 12.75
CA LYS A 13 11.27 -29.64 12.02
C LYS A 13 9.86 -29.04 11.90
N ASN A 14 9.35 -28.44 12.97
CA ASN A 14 8.03 -27.79 13.00
C ASN A 14 7.94 -26.64 11.99
N HIS A 15 8.95 -25.79 11.92
CA HIS A 15 9.00 -24.69 10.95
C HIS A 15 8.96 -25.20 9.50
N LYS A 16 9.73 -26.24 9.19
CA LYS A 16 9.74 -26.87 7.85
C LYS A 16 8.41 -27.52 7.49
N GLU A 17 7.74 -28.16 8.44
CA GLU A 17 6.39 -28.71 8.25
C GLU A 17 5.36 -27.58 7.98
N LEU A 18 5.47 -26.46 8.65
CA LEU A 18 4.63 -25.27 8.37
C LEU A 18 4.88 -24.74 6.97
N MET A 19 6.13 -24.62 6.53
CA MET A 19 6.47 -24.20 5.15
C MET A 19 5.83 -25.12 4.11
N GLU A 20 5.92 -26.44 4.31
CA GLU A 20 5.31 -27.42 3.41
C GLU A 20 3.79 -27.32 3.37
N ARG A 21 3.15 -27.16 4.52
CA ARG A 21 1.69 -27.00 4.61
C ARG A 21 1.22 -25.70 3.96
N ASP A 22 1.90 -24.59 4.25
CA ASP A 22 1.61 -23.28 3.70
C ASP A 22 1.67 -23.27 2.17
N SER A 23 2.72 -23.89 1.60
CA SER A 23 2.87 -23.96 0.14
C SER A 23 1.75 -24.71 -0.58
N LYS A 24 1.00 -25.57 0.13
CA LYS A 24 -0.11 -26.37 -0.41
C LYS A 24 -1.46 -25.65 -0.37
N VAL A 25 -1.64 -24.73 0.57
CA VAL A 25 -2.98 -24.19 0.88
C VAL A 25 -3.09 -22.68 0.77
N ILE A 26 -1.98 -21.95 0.79
CA ILE A 26 -1.98 -20.49 0.67
C ILE A 26 -1.33 -20.08 -0.65
N SER A 27 -2.12 -19.47 -1.53
CA SER A 27 -1.59 -18.82 -2.72
C SER A 27 -1.17 -17.41 -2.38
N GLY A 28 -0.06 -16.95 -2.94
CA GLY A 28 0.41 -15.58 -2.75
C GLY A 28 1.88 -15.43 -3.02
N TRP A 29 2.28 -14.18 -3.11
CA TRP A 29 3.69 -13.85 -3.24
C TRP A 29 4.33 -13.84 -1.84
N ARG A 30 5.42 -14.57 -1.69
CA ARG A 30 6.17 -14.64 -0.43
C ARG A 30 7.67 -14.69 -0.70
N TYR A 31 8.41 -14.29 0.28
CA TYR A 31 9.88 -14.46 0.24
C TYR A 31 10.25 -15.90 0.60
N GLU A 32 11.29 -16.41 -0.04
CA GLU A 32 11.88 -17.71 0.29
C GLU A 32 13.27 -17.49 0.91
N PRO A 33 13.56 -18.13 2.04
CA PRO A 33 12.68 -19.00 2.84
C PRO A 33 11.62 -18.20 3.61
N SER A 34 10.41 -18.76 3.75
CA SER A 34 9.36 -18.16 4.55
C SER A 34 9.64 -18.29 6.04
N VAL A 35 9.59 -17.19 6.78
CA VAL A 35 9.66 -17.17 8.23
C VAL A 35 8.25 -17.10 8.81
N PHE A 36 7.93 -17.96 9.78
CA PHE A 36 6.61 -18.00 10.43
C PHE A 36 6.70 -17.30 11.77
N PHE A 37 6.22 -16.07 11.82
CA PHE A 37 6.15 -15.29 13.05
C PHE A 37 4.95 -15.73 13.89
N GLU A 38 5.17 -15.91 15.20
CA GLU A 38 4.14 -16.27 16.16
C GLU A 38 3.72 -15.10 17.04
N ARG A 39 4.66 -14.20 17.37
CA ARG A 39 4.36 -13.00 18.19
C ARG A 39 5.25 -11.83 17.81
N GLY A 40 4.80 -10.64 18.23
CA GLY A 40 5.58 -9.41 18.10
C GLY A 40 5.47 -8.57 19.36
N GLU A 41 6.51 -7.75 19.63
CA GLU A 41 6.58 -6.83 20.76
C GLU A 41 7.40 -5.60 20.38
N GLY A 42 6.80 -4.44 20.36
CA GLY A 42 7.44 -3.21 19.92
C GLY A 42 8.00 -3.36 18.49
N VAL A 43 9.32 -3.28 18.35
CA VAL A 43 10.02 -3.42 17.06
C VAL A 43 10.53 -4.84 16.78
N LYS A 44 10.15 -5.81 17.62
CA LYS A 44 10.64 -7.17 17.53
C LYS A 44 9.56 -8.13 17.10
N LEU A 45 9.96 -9.09 16.28
CA LEU A 45 9.18 -10.27 15.89
C LEU A 45 9.87 -11.53 16.38
N PHE A 46 9.10 -12.53 16.71
CA PHE A 46 9.58 -13.85 17.15
C PHE A 46 8.93 -14.92 16.30
N ASP A 47 9.74 -15.79 15.75
CA ASP A 47 9.23 -16.90 14.96
C ASP A 47 8.79 -18.09 15.83
N VAL A 48 8.24 -19.11 15.19
CA VAL A 48 7.77 -20.35 15.85
C VAL A 48 8.88 -21.18 16.49
N ASP A 49 10.15 -20.88 16.20
CA ASP A 49 11.32 -21.48 16.79
C ASP A 49 11.90 -20.64 17.94
N GLY A 50 11.30 -19.47 18.21
CA GLY A 50 11.70 -18.54 19.25
C GLY A 50 12.84 -17.60 18.86
N ASN A 51 13.26 -17.60 17.60
CA ASN A 51 14.28 -16.66 17.12
C ASN A 51 13.72 -15.23 17.10
N GLU A 52 14.55 -14.27 17.47
CA GLU A 52 14.22 -12.84 17.50
C GLU A 52 14.69 -12.15 16.22
N TYR A 53 13.82 -11.28 15.69
CA TYR A 53 14.07 -10.44 14.52
C TYR A 53 13.68 -9.00 14.80
N TYR A 54 14.36 -8.04 14.19
CA TYR A 54 13.91 -6.66 14.14
C TYR A 54 13.01 -6.43 12.93
N ASP A 55 11.80 -5.92 13.15
CA ASP A 55 10.87 -5.54 12.08
C ASP A 55 11.23 -4.15 11.53
N LEU A 56 12.05 -4.12 10.48
CA LEU A 56 12.42 -2.89 9.78
C LEU A 56 11.39 -2.48 8.72
N SER A 57 10.36 -3.30 8.50
CA SER A 57 9.31 -3.01 7.52
C SER A 57 8.04 -2.43 8.17
N SER A 58 7.87 -2.63 9.48
CA SER A 58 6.69 -2.19 10.24
C SER A 58 5.38 -2.61 9.57
N GLY A 59 5.30 -3.88 9.13
CA GLY A 59 4.14 -4.39 8.39
C GLY A 59 3.87 -3.64 7.08
N MET A 60 4.89 -3.21 6.35
CA MET A 60 4.86 -2.28 5.23
C MET A 60 4.36 -0.87 5.62
N MET A 61 4.96 -0.31 6.67
CA MET A 61 4.70 1.05 7.19
C MET A 61 3.30 1.24 7.77
N SER A 62 2.67 0.17 8.24
CA SER A 62 1.31 0.20 8.82
C SER A 62 1.25 0.03 10.34
N LEU A 63 2.39 -0.12 11.02
CA LEU A 63 2.51 -0.35 12.47
C LEU A 63 3.34 0.76 13.17
N PRO A 64 2.91 2.02 13.13
CA PRO A 64 3.70 3.12 13.70
C PRO A 64 3.90 3.02 15.23
N LEU A 65 3.00 2.32 15.94
CA LEU A 65 3.10 2.10 17.39
C LEU A 65 3.88 0.83 17.74
N GLY A 66 4.31 0.03 16.75
CA GLY A 66 4.93 -1.27 16.96
C GLY A 66 3.94 -2.39 17.28
N HIS A 67 4.49 -3.60 17.40
CA HIS A 67 3.71 -4.80 17.70
C HIS A 67 3.20 -4.82 19.13
N ALA A 68 1.97 -5.29 19.33
CA ALA A 68 1.34 -5.52 20.62
C ALA A 68 1.36 -4.29 21.57
N HIS A 69 1.15 -3.09 21.02
CA HIS A 69 1.09 -1.87 21.84
C HIS A 69 0.01 -2.00 22.93
N PRO A 70 0.32 -1.83 24.23
CA PRO A 70 -0.58 -2.16 25.32
C PRO A 70 -1.93 -1.46 25.24
N GLU A 71 -1.96 -0.15 25.04
CA GLU A 71 -3.19 0.64 24.96
C GLU A 71 -4.06 0.22 23.76
N LEU A 72 -3.44 -0.10 22.61
CA LEU A 72 -4.15 -0.57 21.44
C LEU A 72 -4.76 -1.95 21.69
N CYS A 73 -4.02 -2.86 22.33
CA CYS A 73 -4.52 -4.19 22.70
C CYS A 73 -5.70 -4.09 23.65
N GLU A 74 -5.63 -3.25 24.67
CA GLU A 74 -6.75 -3.06 25.62
C GLU A 74 -7.97 -2.42 24.94
N THR A 75 -7.76 -1.46 24.05
CA THR A 75 -8.84 -0.85 23.26
C THR A 75 -9.54 -1.90 22.40
N ILE A 76 -8.79 -2.74 21.68
CA ILE A 76 -9.35 -3.81 20.84
C ILE A 76 -10.17 -4.79 21.70
N LYS A 77 -9.64 -5.23 22.83
CA LYS A 77 -10.36 -6.14 23.77
C LYS A 77 -11.66 -5.51 24.25
N SER A 78 -11.60 -4.25 24.72
CA SER A 78 -12.80 -3.55 25.22
C SER A 78 -13.86 -3.33 24.15
N MET A 79 -13.44 -3.11 22.90
CA MET A 79 -14.38 -2.95 21.78
C MET A 79 -14.95 -4.28 21.31
N ALA A 80 -14.17 -5.37 21.37
CA ALA A 80 -14.66 -6.71 21.06
C ALA A 80 -15.83 -7.15 21.97
N ASP A 81 -15.85 -6.70 23.22
CA ASP A 81 -16.94 -6.97 24.16
C ASP A 81 -18.19 -6.10 23.93
N ARG A 82 -18.06 -5.03 23.15
CA ARG A 82 -19.15 -4.05 22.93
C ARG A 82 -19.81 -4.19 21.57
N PHE A 83 -18.99 -4.34 20.52
CA PHE A 83 -19.49 -4.10 19.19
C PHE A 83 -18.58 -4.69 18.12
N HIS A 84 -19.09 -5.59 17.29
CA HIS A 84 -18.29 -6.28 16.26
C HIS A 84 -18.50 -5.73 14.86
N HIS A 85 -19.74 -5.34 14.52
CA HIS A 85 -20.09 -4.93 13.17
C HIS A 85 -21.36 -4.09 13.15
N GLN A 86 -21.41 -3.15 12.22
CA GLN A 86 -22.66 -2.46 11.85
C GLN A 86 -22.69 -2.25 10.33
N SER A 87 -23.90 -2.11 9.81
CA SER A 87 -24.08 -1.68 8.42
C SER A 87 -23.57 -0.25 8.22
N SER A 88 -23.01 0.03 7.03
CA SER A 88 -22.64 1.38 6.60
C SER A 88 -23.81 2.39 6.55
N TRP A 89 -25.05 1.92 6.72
CA TRP A 89 -26.24 2.76 6.82
C TRP A 89 -26.38 3.48 8.17
N TYR A 90 -25.61 3.10 9.15
CA TYR A 90 -25.61 3.67 10.50
C TYR A 90 -24.24 4.23 10.84
N SER A 91 -24.20 5.16 11.78
CA SER A 91 -22.96 5.70 12.34
C SER A 91 -22.80 5.31 13.80
N ASN A 92 -21.59 5.49 14.32
CA ASN A 92 -21.28 5.30 15.73
C ASN A 92 -20.37 6.43 16.25
N PRO A 93 -20.37 6.68 17.57
CA PRO A 93 -19.60 7.79 18.15
C PRO A 93 -18.11 7.74 17.81
N TRP A 94 -17.48 6.57 17.87
CA TRP A 94 -16.04 6.41 17.65
C TRP A 94 -15.62 6.74 16.22
N THR A 95 -16.46 6.42 15.23
CA THR A 95 -16.21 6.81 13.82
C THR A 95 -16.29 8.32 13.66
N VAL A 96 -17.23 8.98 14.33
CA VAL A 96 -17.36 10.45 14.31
C VAL A 96 -16.15 11.11 14.97
N GLU A 97 -15.80 10.68 16.18
CA GLU A 97 -14.64 11.20 16.92
C GLU A 97 -13.33 11.03 16.14
N LEU A 98 -13.13 9.87 15.49
CA LEU A 98 -11.97 9.64 14.63
C LEU A 98 -11.98 10.56 13.41
N ALA A 99 -13.12 10.74 12.75
CA ALA A 99 -13.23 11.64 11.61
C ALA A 99 -12.92 13.08 12.01
N GLU A 100 -13.46 13.57 13.12
CA GLU A 100 -13.18 14.92 13.65
C GLU A 100 -11.69 15.10 13.98
N LEU A 101 -11.07 14.09 14.60
CA LEU A 101 -9.64 14.12 14.91
C LEU A 101 -8.81 14.20 13.62
N ILE A 102 -9.10 13.38 12.61
CA ILE A 102 -8.39 13.41 11.33
C ILE A 102 -8.58 14.77 10.65
N VAL A 103 -9.81 15.27 10.56
CA VAL A 103 -10.13 16.58 9.98
C VAL A 103 -9.31 17.69 10.63
N SER A 104 -9.15 17.65 11.96
CA SER A 104 -8.37 18.67 12.69
C SER A 104 -6.90 18.74 12.28
N THR A 105 -6.38 17.71 11.61
CA THR A 105 -5.00 17.65 11.12
C THR A 105 -4.86 17.98 9.63
N LEU A 106 -5.95 18.11 8.90
CA LEU A 106 -5.94 18.36 7.47
C LEU A 106 -5.83 19.85 7.13
N PRO A 107 -5.19 20.21 6.01
CA PRO A 107 -5.09 21.59 5.57
C PRO A 107 -6.37 22.07 4.88
N GLY A 108 -6.59 23.38 4.92
CA GLY A 108 -7.66 24.05 4.15
C GLY A 108 -9.06 23.66 4.60
N ASP A 109 -9.91 23.37 3.65
CA ASP A 109 -11.33 23.03 3.81
C ASP A 109 -11.64 21.53 3.63
N LEU A 110 -10.62 20.67 3.74
CA LEU A 110 -10.78 19.20 3.74
C LEU A 110 -11.45 18.78 5.05
N ASN A 111 -12.77 18.68 5.05
CA ASN A 111 -13.59 18.50 6.26
C ASN A 111 -14.51 17.26 6.23
N VAL A 112 -14.35 16.39 5.23
CA VAL A 112 -15.13 15.17 5.08
C VAL A 112 -14.21 13.97 4.91
N ILE A 113 -14.44 12.91 5.69
CA ILE A 113 -13.66 11.69 5.68
C ILE A 113 -14.49 10.54 5.08
N ASN A 114 -13.87 9.75 4.23
CA ASN A 114 -14.39 8.48 3.77
C ASN A 114 -13.47 7.35 4.27
N PHE A 115 -14.03 6.42 5.05
CA PHE A 115 -13.26 5.29 5.57
C PHE A 115 -13.31 4.10 4.62
N ALA A 116 -12.21 3.38 4.52
CA ALA A 116 -12.04 2.17 3.74
C ALA A 116 -11.29 1.10 4.55
N VAL A 117 -11.43 -0.17 4.19
CA VAL A 117 -10.79 -1.28 4.90
C VAL A 117 -9.32 -1.44 4.48
N THR A 118 -8.99 -1.11 3.23
CA THR A 118 -7.63 -1.23 2.68
C THR A 118 -7.22 0.03 1.93
N GLY A 119 -5.90 0.24 1.78
CA GLY A 119 -5.37 1.33 0.95
C GLY A 119 -5.79 1.21 -0.52
N SER A 120 -5.94 -0.01 -1.05
CA SER A 120 -6.46 -0.24 -2.41
C SER A 120 -7.88 0.30 -2.56
N GLU A 121 -8.75 0.01 -1.61
CA GLU A 121 -10.14 0.50 -1.59
C GLU A 121 -10.19 2.02 -1.45
N ALA A 122 -9.39 2.58 -0.54
CA ALA A 122 -9.30 4.03 -0.37
C ALA A 122 -8.90 4.74 -1.67
N ASN A 123 -7.89 4.21 -2.37
CA ASN A 123 -7.46 4.74 -3.66
C ASN A 123 -8.53 4.59 -4.74
N GLU A 124 -9.26 3.47 -4.79
CA GLU A 124 -10.38 3.31 -5.74
C GLU A 124 -11.54 4.28 -5.46
N ILE A 125 -11.86 4.51 -4.19
CA ILE A 125 -12.85 5.51 -3.78
C ILE A 125 -12.40 6.91 -4.23
N ALA A 126 -11.15 7.29 -3.98
CA ALA A 126 -10.61 8.58 -4.39
C ALA A 126 -10.64 8.77 -5.91
N MET A 127 -10.22 7.75 -6.68
CA MET A 127 -10.30 7.79 -8.14
C MET A 127 -11.74 7.95 -8.64
N ARG A 128 -12.69 7.20 -8.07
CA ARG A 128 -14.12 7.31 -8.41
C ARG A 128 -14.68 8.70 -8.11
N MET A 129 -14.28 9.29 -6.97
CA MET A 129 -14.68 10.66 -6.61
C MET A 129 -14.13 11.68 -7.60
N ALA A 130 -12.85 11.56 -7.97
CA ALA A 130 -12.23 12.45 -8.95
C ALA A 130 -12.94 12.37 -10.31
N LEU A 131 -13.19 11.16 -10.82
CA LEU A 131 -13.94 10.96 -12.07
C LEU A 131 -15.36 11.53 -12.01
N GLY A 132 -16.08 11.27 -10.92
CA GLY A 132 -17.45 11.76 -10.75
C GLY A 132 -17.57 13.27 -10.58
N TYR A 133 -16.60 13.88 -9.92
CA TYR A 133 -16.57 15.32 -9.68
C TYR A 133 -16.18 16.13 -10.92
N THR A 134 -15.14 15.67 -11.63
CA THR A 134 -14.60 16.40 -12.79
C THR A 134 -15.31 16.08 -14.10
N GLY A 135 -15.94 14.90 -14.20
CA GLY A 135 -16.38 14.34 -15.47
C GLY A 135 -15.25 13.90 -16.39
N GLY A 136 -14.01 14.00 -15.93
CA GLY A 136 -12.81 13.59 -16.67
C GLY A 136 -12.70 12.08 -16.83
N PHE A 137 -11.82 11.64 -17.71
CA PHE A 137 -11.69 10.23 -18.10
C PHE A 137 -10.46 9.54 -17.55
N ASP A 138 -9.32 10.23 -17.50
CA ASP A 138 -8.02 9.64 -17.15
C ASP A 138 -7.63 9.91 -15.70
N ILE A 139 -7.07 8.88 -15.04
CA ILE A 139 -6.30 9.03 -13.79
C ILE A 139 -4.83 8.81 -14.11
N CYS A 140 -4.03 9.83 -13.91
CA CYS A 140 -2.58 9.76 -14.09
C CYS A 140 -1.87 9.35 -12.81
N SER A 141 -0.81 8.57 -12.92
CA SER A 141 -0.02 8.15 -11.76
C SER A 141 1.47 8.40 -11.94
N VAL A 142 2.18 8.49 -10.84
CA VAL A 142 3.63 8.65 -10.82
C VAL A 142 4.30 7.32 -11.15
N VAL A 143 5.28 7.35 -12.04
CA VAL A 143 6.13 6.19 -12.36
C VAL A 143 6.83 5.72 -11.09
N ARG A 144 6.79 4.40 -10.81
CA ARG A 144 7.24 3.72 -9.59
C ARG A 144 6.30 3.88 -8.39
N GLY A 145 5.09 4.43 -8.56
CA GLY A 145 4.06 4.46 -7.52
C GLY A 145 3.48 3.08 -7.23
N LEU A 146 3.06 2.88 -5.99
CA LEU A 146 2.30 1.71 -5.51
C LEU A 146 0.98 2.19 -4.92
N HIS A 147 -0.12 1.79 -5.52
CA HIS A 147 -1.45 2.26 -5.12
C HIS A 147 -2.39 1.15 -4.67
N GLY A 148 -1.96 -0.11 -4.81
CA GLY A 148 -2.70 -1.27 -4.31
C GLY A 148 -2.74 -2.45 -5.26
N GLY A 149 -3.45 -3.52 -4.84
CA GLY A 149 -3.55 -4.78 -5.57
C GLY A 149 -4.94 -5.10 -6.11
N SER A 150 -5.94 -4.23 -5.94
CA SER A 150 -7.23 -4.33 -6.65
C SER A 150 -7.07 -3.86 -8.09
N LEU A 151 -7.98 -4.23 -8.99
CA LEU A 151 -7.78 -4.04 -10.43
C LEU A 151 -7.53 -2.59 -10.83
N ALA A 152 -8.29 -1.63 -10.29
CA ALA A 152 -8.10 -0.23 -10.61
C ALA A 152 -6.84 0.35 -9.95
N ALA A 153 -6.55 0.00 -8.70
CA ALA A 153 -5.33 0.41 -8.02
C ALA A 153 -4.08 -0.21 -8.66
N GLU A 154 -4.15 -1.46 -9.14
CA GLU A 154 -3.04 -2.10 -9.87
C GLU A 154 -2.85 -1.47 -11.26
N ALA A 155 -3.91 -0.97 -11.91
CA ALA A 155 -3.80 -0.30 -13.20
C ALA A 155 -2.91 0.94 -13.12
N VAL A 156 -2.99 1.72 -12.03
CA VAL A 156 -2.18 2.92 -11.76
C VAL A 156 -0.86 2.62 -11.03
N THR A 157 -0.66 1.40 -10.52
CA THR A 157 0.59 0.95 -9.90
C THR A 157 1.66 0.65 -10.94
N SER A 158 2.91 1.00 -10.67
CA SER A 158 4.04 0.72 -11.59
C SER A 158 5.28 0.15 -10.92
N VAL A 159 5.32 0.11 -9.59
CA VAL A 159 6.40 -0.56 -8.85
C VAL A 159 6.32 -2.08 -9.03
N GLY A 160 7.47 -2.74 -9.12
CA GLY A 160 7.54 -4.19 -9.25
C GLY A 160 7.08 -4.69 -10.62
N GLY A 161 7.90 -4.52 -11.66
CA GLY A 161 7.58 -4.79 -13.08
C GLY A 161 7.00 -6.16 -13.44
N GLY A 162 7.00 -7.13 -12.51
CA GLY A 162 6.36 -8.44 -12.70
C GLY A 162 4.92 -8.55 -12.17
N ARG A 163 4.43 -7.58 -11.43
CA ARG A 163 3.12 -7.64 -10.74
C ARG A 163 1.95 -7.81 -11.72
N LYS A 164 2.00 -7.13 -12.86
CA LYS A 164 0.95 -7.17 -13.89
C LYS A 164 1.02 -8.38 -14.81
N LYS A 165 2.02 -9.25 -14.65
CA LYS A 165 2.18 -10.43 -15.48
C LYS A 165 0.99 -11.40 -15.30
N GLY A 166 0.30 -11.69 -16.38
CA GLY A 166 -0.86 -12.60 -16.38
C GLY A 166 -2.21 -11.95 -16.05
N LEU A 167 -2.24 -10.64 -15.71
CA LEU A 167 -3.50 -9.94 -15.43
C LEU A 167 -4.20 -9.43 -16.70
N GLY A 168 -3.55 -9.53 -17.86
CA GLY A 168 -4.09 -8.99 -19.10
C GLY A 168 -4.05 -7.45 -19.13
N PRO A 169 -4.75 -6.82 -20.09
CA PRO A 169 -4.88 -5.37 -20.12
C PRO A 169 -5.79 -4.91 -18.99
N LEU A 170 -5.22 -4.16 -18.04
CA LEU A 170 -5.98 -3.48 -17.00
C LEU A 170 -6.51 -2.18 -17.59
N SER A 171 -7.78 -2.19 -17.99
CA SER A 171 -8.41 -1.11 -18.77
C SER A 171 -9.47 -0.31 -17.99
N PHE A 172 -9.29 -0.08 -16.72
CA PHE A 172 -10.09 0.91 -16.01
C PHE A 172 -9.54 2.31 -16.31
N PRO A 173 -10.29 3.44 -16.12
CA PRO A 173 -9.98 4.79 -16.63
C PRO A 173 -8.63 5.33 -16.13
N ALA A 174 -7.62 4.54 -16.26
CA ALA A 174 -6.30 4.83 -15.79
C ALA A 174 -5.37 4.77 -16.98
N LYS A 175 -4.91 5.89 -17.44
CA LYS A 175 -3.75 5.92 -18.30
C LYS A 175 -2.49 5.57 -17.53
N GLY A 176 -2.50 5.66 -16.20
CA GLY A 176 -1.37 5.31 -15.32
C GLY A 176 -0.01 5.82 -15.83
N ASN A 177 0.96 5.98 -14.95
CA ASN A 177 2.37 6.18 -15.31
C ASN A 177 2.70 7.35 -16.27
N CYS A 178 1.93 8.45 -16.18
CA CYS A 178 2.14 9.65 -16.98
C CYS A 178 3.06 10.69 -16.32
N ILE A 179 3.37 10.50 -15.03
CA ILE A 179 4.15 11.46 -14.25
C ILE A 179 5.54 10.89 -13.98
N ILE A 180 6.56 11.61 -14.41
CA ILE A 180 7.95 11.24 -14.13
C ILE A 180 8.37 11.82 -12.78
N ALA A 181 8.64 10.94 -11.80
CA ALA A 181 9.19 11.36 -10.52
C ALA A 181 10.64 11.86 -10.70
N PRO A 182 11.02 13.00 -10.10
CA PRO A 182 12.40 13.48 -10.12
C PRO A 182 13.27 12.65 -9.15
N PHE A 183 13.64 11.44 -9.56
CA PHE A 183 14.40 10.50 -8.73
C PHE A 183 15.90 10.73 -8.92
N TYR A 184 16.48 11.64 -8.16
CA TYR A 184 17.87 12.10 -8.30
C TYR A 184 18.91 11.00 -8.18
N TYR A 185 18.71 10.01 -7.29
CA TYR A 185 19.68 8.91 -7.11
C TYR A 185 19.98 8.12 -8.39
N ARG A 186 19.06 8.10 -9.36
CA ARG A 186 19.23 7.44 -10.67
C ARG A 186 18.91 8.38 -11.82
N ALA A 187 19.12 9.66 -11.60
CA ALA A 187 18.99 10.64 -12.67
C ALA A 187 20.02 10.37 -13.78
N PRO A 188 19.66 10.56 -15.05
CA PRO A 188 20.59 10.41 -16.17
C PRO A 188 21.58 11.58 -16.28
N VAL A 189 21.36 12.65 -15.55
CA VAL A 189 22.20 13.85 -15.45
C VAL A 189 22.56 14.12 -13.99
N GLU A 190 23.72 14.73 -13.73
CA GLU A 190 24.20 15.00 -12.37
C GLU A 190 23.54 16.25 -11.77
N ASP A 191 23.20 17.24 -12.59
CA ASP A 191 22.54 18.47 -12.18
C ASP A 191 21.07 18.21 -11.85
N GLN A 192 20.66 18.48 -10.61
CA GLN A 192 19.31 18.25 -10.15
C GLN A 192 18.29 19.19 -10.80
N ASP A 193 18.65 20.46 -11.00
CA ASP A 193 17.77 21.45 -11.64
C ASP A 193 17.56 21.10 -13.13
N GLU A 194 18.58 20.55 -13.79
CA GLU A 194 18.45 20.05 -15.14
C GLU A 194 17.53 18.83 -15.19
N TRP A 195 17.68 17.89 -14.26
CA TRP A 195 16.82 16.72 -14.18
C TRP A 195 15.36 17.09 -13.90
N ASP A 196 15.10 18.05 -13.04
CA ASP A 196 13.75 18.55 -12.75
C ASP A 196 13.11 19.13 -14.02
N ARG A 197 13.83 19.91 -14.79
CA ARG A 197 13.33 20.46 -16.07
C ARG A 197 13.04 19.36 -17.09
N ILE A 198 13.91 18.37 -17.23
CA ILE A 198 13.73 17.23 -18.14
C ILE A 198 12.53 16.39 -17.70
N SER A 199 12.44 16.03 -16.42
CA SER A 199 11.33 15.22 -15.89
C SER A 199 9.97 15.90 -16.05
N LEU A 200 9.93 17.21 -15.87
CA LEU A 200 8.73 18.03 -16.07
C LEU A 200 8.33 18.12 -17.55
N GLN A 201 9.30 18.27 -18.44
CA GLN A 201 9.05 18.28 -19.89
C GLN A 201 8.51 16.92 -20.35
N LEU A 202 9.15 15.82 -19.95
CA LEU A 202 8.67 14.47 -20.27
C LEU A 202 7.26 14.21 -19.73
N THR A 203 6.98 14.68 -18.52
CA THR A 203 5.64 14.58 -17.92
C THR A 203 4.60 15.33 -18.77
N ARG A 204 4.91 16.54 -19.22
CA ARG A 204 4.00 17.32 -20.09
C ARG A 204 3.73 16.60 -21.41
N GLU A 205 4.77 16.08 -22.05
CA GLU A 205 4.63 15.32 -23.30
C GLU A 205 3.79 14.05 -23.10
N LEU A 206 4.02 13.31 -22.00
CA LEU A 206 3.22 12.14 -21.68
C LEU A 206 1.75 12.50 -21.43
N LEU A 207 1.47 13.57 -20.71
CA LEU A 207 0.09 14.04 -20.50
C LEU A 207 -0.56 14.45 -21.83
N GLU A 208 0.14 15.17 -22.69
CA GLU A 208 -0.38 15.66 -23.97
C GLU A 208 -0.67 14.53 -24.96
N TYR A 209 0.27 13.58 -25.10
CA TYR A 209 0.21 12.58 -26.19
C TYR A 209 -0.34 11.21 -25.77
N THR A 210 -0.44 10.93 -24.46
CA THR A 210 -0.89 9.59 -23.99
C THR A 210 -2.21 9.60 -23.26
N THR A 211 -2.75 10.75 -22.87
CA THR A 211 -4.07 10.88 -22.23
C THR A 211 -5.15 11.32 -23.21
N SER A 212 -6.40 11.25 -22.79
CA SER A 212 -7.53 11.86 -23.50
C SER A 212 -7.54 13.39 -23.42
N GLN A 213 -6.63 13.99 -22.64
CA GLN A 213 -6.63 15.39 -22.20
C GLN A 213 -7.79 15.77 -21.26
N GLU A 214 -8.61 14.80 -20.91
CA GLU A 214 -9.67 14.92 -19.88
C GLU A 214 -9.22 14.25 -18.57
N VAL A 215 -8.11 14.76 -18.01
CA VAL A 215 -7.52 14.19 -16.78
C VAL A 215 -8.38 14.54 -15.57
N ALA A 216 -8.94 13.51 -14.93
CA ALA A 216 -9.74 13.66 -13.72
C ALA A 216 -8.90 13.87 -12.46
N GLY A 217 -7.69 13.30 -12.42
CA GLY A 217 -6.82 13.44 -11.27
C GLY A 217 -5.44 12.83 -11.45
N ILE A 218 -4.56 13.17 -10.51
CA ILE A 218 -3.22 12.59 -10.38
C ILE A 218 -3.14 11.89 -9.05
N ILE A 219 -2.67 10.63 -9.05
CA ILE A 219 -2.39 9.85 -7.85
C ILE A 219 -0.89 9.67 -7.67
N MET A 220 -0.40 9.97 -6.45
CA MET A 220 1.03 9.95 -6.11
C MET A 220 1.29 9.07 -4.88
#